data_3b0ef457aff866a668043efe4dac44a3
#
_entry.id   3b0ef457aff866a668043efe4dac44a3
#
_cell.length_a   1.000
_cell.length_b   1.000
_cell.length_c   1.000
_cell.angle_alpha   90.00
_cell.angle_beta   90.00
_cell.angle_gamma   90.00
#
_symmetry.space_group_name_H-M   'P 1'
#
loop_
_entity.id
_entity.type
_entity.pdbx_description
1 polymer ?
#
loop_
_entity_poly.entity_id
_entity_poly.type
_entity_poly.pdbx_seq_one_letter_code
_entity_poly.pdbx_strand_id
1 'polypeptide(L)'
;AAGPVFNFVLAFVGAVIMVLCIGADKPVIAEMMDGYPAYEAGVRAGDEIISMNGRNIGVYRDVSMYIQLHQGENVDLVYERDGERYETTIVPKISEDGYYLMGITGGAYTKCENPIEVIKYAGAEVGYWIHMVFDSLKMLVSGQVGREDVGGPVRIVGMMGDVYEESAKIGIFAVFINMLNMVIFLSANLGVMNLLPIPALDGGRL
;
A
#
# COMPACT_ATOMS: atom_id res chain seq x y z
N ALA A 1 -21.14 15.93 -1.59
CA ALA A 1 -19.79 15.78 -0.97
C ALA A 1 -19.79 14.95 0.34
N ALA A 2 -20.94 14.64 0.97
CA ALA A 2 -20.95 13.90 2.24
C ALA A 2 -20.54 12.42 2.10
N GLY A 3 -20.94 11.74 1.01
CA GLY A 3 -20.66 10.32 0.79
C GLY A 3 -19.17 9.97 0.73
N PRO A 4 -18.36 10.61 -0.12
CA PRO A 4 -16.92 10.36 -0.18
C PRO A 4 -16.20 10.61 1.14
N VAL A 5 -16.54 11.70 1.83
CA VAL A 5 -15.95 12.04 3.13
C VAL A 5 -16.25 10.94 4.17
N PHE A 6 -17.48 10.47 4.22
CA PHE A 6 -17.86 9.39 5.14
C PHE A 6 -17.07 8.09 4.86
N ASN A 7 -16.86 7.76 3.59
CA ASN A 7 -16.09 6.58 3.20
C ASN A 7 -14.61 6.69 3.66
N PHE A 8 -13.99 7.85 3.51
CA PHE A 8 -12.62 8.06 4.02
C PHE A 8 -12.56 8.03 5.55
N VAL A 9 -13.57 8.59 6.25
CA VAL A 9 -13.65 8.49 7.71
C VAL A 9 -13.78 7.04 8.15
N LEU A 10 -14.62 6.25 7.47
CA LEU A 10 -14.78 4.82 7.77
C LEU A 10 -13.48 4.04 7.54
N ALA A 11 -12.81 4.29 6.40
CA ALA A 11 -11.51 3.69 6.11
C ALA A 11 -10.48 4.05 7.19
N PHE A 12 -10.42 5.31 7.60
CA PHE A 12 -9.49 5.78 8.63
C PHE A 12 -9.77 5.16 10.01
N VAL A 13 -11.03 5.10 10.44
CA VAL A 13 -11.40 4.44 11.70
C VAL A 13 -11.03 2.95 11.66
N GLY A 14 -11.31 2.26 10.55
CA GLY A 14 -10.87 0.88 10.36
C GLY A 14 -9.34 0.73 10.45
N ALA A 15 -8.60 1.62 9.81
CA ALA A 15 -7.14 1.63 9.86
C ALA A 15 -6.60 1.88 11.28
N VAL A 16 -7.21 2.78 12.06
CA VAL A 16 -6.87 2.99 13.48
C VAL A 16 -7.04 1.70 14.27
N ILE A 17 -8.19 1.02 14.11
CA ILE A 17 -8.43 -0.26 14.79
C ILE A 17 -7.39 -1.31 14.38
N MET A 18 -7.07 -1.41 13.09
CA MET A 18 -6.08 -2.35 12.57
C MET A 18 -4.70 -2.08 13.17
N VAL A 19 -4.23 -0.84 13.13
CA VAL A 19 -2.92 -0.43 13.69
C VAL A 19 -2.86 -0.69 15.21
N LEU A 20 -3.95 -0.47 15.94
CA LEU A 20 -4.01 -0.79 17.38
C LEU A 20 -3.94 -2.30 17.64
N CYS A 21 -4.52 -3.13 16.77
CA CYS A 21 -4.57 -4.58 16.95
C CYS A 21 -3.25 -5.28 16.58
N ILE A 22 -2.65 -4.93 15.45
CA ILE A 22 -1.50 -5.65 14.89
C ILE A 22 -0.23 -4.81 14.79
N GLY A 23 -0.32 -3.49 14.99
CA GLY A 23 0.78 -2.56 14.78
C GLY A 23 0.76 -1.94 13.38
N ALA A 24 1.83 -1.22 13.06
CA ALA A 24 2.02 -0.54 11.78
C ALA A 24 3.04 -1.28 10.89
N ASP A 25 2.75 -1.32 9.62
CA ASP A 25 3.67 -1.75 8.55
C ASP A 25 4.62 -0.59 8.22
N LYS A 26 5.59 -0.34 9.11
CA LYS A 26 6.52 0.79 8.96
C LYS A 26 7.41 0.60 7.73
N PRO A 27 7.68 1.64 6.93
CA PRO A 27 8.52 1.56 5.73
C PRO A 27 10.01 1.50 6.08
N VAL A 28 10.37 0.65 7.03
CA VAL A 28 11.73 0.45 7.52
C VAL A 28 12.31 -0.82 6.90
N ILE A 29 13.53 -0.71 6.40
CA ILE A 29 14.26 -1.83 5.83
C ILE A 29 14.71 -2.76 6.96
N ALA A 30 14.25 -4.01 6.95
CA ALA A 30 14.63 -5.00 7.94
C ALA A 30 15.96 -5.68 7.57
N GLU A 31 16.10 -6.10 6.31
CA GLU A 31 17.27 -6.82 5.85
C GLU A 31 17.66 -6.37 4.43
N MET A 32 18.93 -6.53 4.11
CA MET A 32 19.51 -6.28 2.80
C MET A 32 19.90 -7.61 2.14
N MET A 33 19.66 -7.71 0.84
CA MET A 33 20.11 -8.86 0.05
C MET A 33 21.43 -8.52 -0.64
N ASP A 34 22.45 -9.33 -0.37
CA ASP A 34 23.77 -9.14 -0.97
C ASP A 34 23.73 -9.26 -2.51
N GLY A 35 24.49 -8.40 -3.18
CA GLY A 35 24.57 -8.40 -4.65
C GLY A 35 23.37 -7.76 -5.36
N TYR A 36 22.49 -7.11 -4.61
CA TYR A 36 21.38 -6.34 -5.16
C TYR A 36 21.67 -4.83 -5.14
N PRO A 37 21.01 -4.06 -6.04
CA PRO A 37 21.34 -2.64 -6.28
C PRO A 37 21.24 -1.72 -5.07
N ALA A 38 20.30 -1.96 -4.15
CA ALA A 38 20.16 -1.12 -2.97
C ALA A 38 21.37 -1.19 -2.03
N TYR A 39 22.01 -2.37 -1.93
CA TYR A 39 23.24 -2.53 -1.15
C TYR A 39 24.40 -1.72 -1.75
N GLU A 40 24.55 -1.77 -3.07
CA GLU A 40 25.58 -1.00 -3.80
C GLU A 40 25.35 0.51 -3.74
N ALA A 41 24.07 0.93 -3.66
CA ALA A 41 23.68 2.32 -3.52
C ALA A 41 23.85 2.89 -2.09
N GLY A 42 24.38 2.10 -1.16
CA GLY A 42 24.67 2.53 0.21
C GLY A 42 23.48 2.52 1.17
N VAL A 43 22.35 1.95 0.76
CA VAL A 43 21.18 1.72 1.61
C VAL A 43 21.50 0.62 2.63
N ARG A 44 20.92 0.67 3.82
CA ARG A 44 21.21 -0.25 4.92
C ARG A 44 19.93 -0.70 5.63
N ALA A 45 20.02 -1.80 6.34
CA ALA A 45 19.00 -2.19 7.31
C ALA A 45 18.86 -1.11 8.39
N GLY A 46 17.62 -0.81 8.77
CA GLY A 46 17.26 0.28 9.69
C GLY A 46 16.89 1.59 9.00
N ASP A 47 17.18 1.79 7.72
CA ASP A 47 16.76 2.99 6.99
C ASP A 47 15.22 3.03 6.85
N GLU A 48 14.62 4.19 7.10
CA GLU A 48 13.20 4.45 6.84
C GLU A 48 13.05 5.06 5.44
N ILE A 49 12.27 4.41 4.58
CA ILE A 49 11.99 4.89 3.23
C ILE A 49 10.95 6.02 3.33
N ILE A 50 11.29 7.20 2.81
CA ILE A 50 10.44 8.39 2.83
C ILE A 50 9.68 8.57 1.52
N SER A 51 10.38 8.43 0.38
CA SER A 51 9.73 8.55 -0.92
C SER A 51 10.47 7.79 -2.02
N MET A 52 9.72 7.46 -3.08
CA MET A 52 10.22 6.83 -4.31
C MET A 52 9.69 7.64 -5.51
N ASN A 53 10.59 8.20 -6.34
CA ASN A 53 10.25 9.07 -7.47
C ASN A 53 9.25 10.19 -7.10
N GLY A 54 9.42 10.80 -5.91
CA GLY A 54 8.54 11.85 -5.39
C GLY A 54 7.22 11.38 -4.79
N ARG A 55 6.89 10.11 -4.85
CA ARG A 55 5.74 9.51 -4.17
C ARG A 55 6.10 9.23 -2.71
N ASN A 56 5.35 9.79 -1.78
CA ASN A 56 5.53 9.51 -0.34
C ASN A 56 5.18 8.06 -0.03
N ILE A 57 6.07 7.40 0.70
CA ILE A 57 5.90 6.01 1.15
C ILE A 57 5.55 6.04 2.64
N GLY A 58 4.37 5.57 2.97
CA GLY A 58 3.89 5.54 4.36
C GLY A 58 3.85 4.15 4.99
N VAL A 59 3.81 3.10 4.17
CA VAL A 59 3.82 1.69 4.58
C VAL A 59 4.78 0.90 3.69
N TYR A 60 5.39 -0.16 4.21
CA TYR A 60 6.38 -0.94 3.44
C TYR A 60 5.76 -1.65 2.22
N ARG A 61 4.51 -2.07 2.30
CA ARG A 61 3.79 -2.68 1.18
C ARG A 61 3.74 -1.77 -0.06
N ASP A 62 3.73 -0.44 0.14
CA ASP A 62 3.76 0.53 -0.96
C ASP A 62 5.07 0.47 -1.74
N VAL A 63 6.20 0.15 -1.08
CA VAL A 63 7.51 -0.07 -1.72
C VAL A 63 7.45 -1.22 -2.72
N SER A 64 6.98 -2.38 -2.26
CA SER A 64 6.88 -3.58 -3.10
C SER A 64 5.93 -3.36 -4.28
N MET A 65 4.78 -2.75 -4.02
CA MET A 65 3.80 -2.43 -5.04
C MET A 65 4.37 -1.45 -6.08
N TYR A 66 5.04 -0.38 -5.62
CA TYR A 66 5.64 0.61 -6.51
C TYR A 66 6.62 -0.02 -7.49
N ILE A 67 7.52 -0.89 -7.00
CA ILE A 67 8.52 -1.56 -7.85
C ILE A 67 7.85 -2.48 -8.89
N GLN A 68 6.80 -3.21 -8.49
CA GLN A 68 6.10 -4.10 -9.41
C GLN A 68 5.31 -3.35 -10.49
N LEU A 69 4.84 -2.15 -10.21
CA LEU A 69 4.12 -1.32 -11.17
C LEU A 69 5.06 -0.54 -12.12
N HIS A 70 6.29 -0.26 -11.69
CA HIS A 70 7.30 0.51 -12.44
C HIS A 70 8.51 -0.38 -12.78
N GLN A 71 8.22 -1.52 -13.39
CA GLN A 71 9.21 -2.57 -13.69
C GLN A 71 10.37 -2.05 -14.53
N GLY A 72 11.60 -2.17 -13.98
CA GLY A 72 12.83 -1.79 -14.67
C GLY A 72 13.08 -0.28 -14.77
N GLU A 73 12.19 0.56 -14.24
CA GLU A 73 12.43 2.01 -14.17
C GLU A 73 13.44 2.34 -13.05
N ASN A 74 14.19 3.43 -13.24
CA ASN A 74 15.03 3.97 -12.19
C ASN A 74 14.17 4.47 -11.04
N VAL A 75 14.60 4.18 -9.81
CA VAL A 75 13.91 4.59 -8.59
C VAL A 75 14.78 5.61 -7.85
N ASP A 76 14.37 6.87 -7.84
CA ASP A 76 14.95 7.90 -7.00
C ASP A 76 14.40 7.72 -5.59
N LEU A 77 15.22 7.12 -4.72
CA LEU A 77 14.89 6.76 -3.36
C LEU A 77 15.36 7.86 -2.41
N VAL A 78 14.44 8.37 -1.57
CA VAL A 78 14.76 9.18 -0.40
C VAL A 78 14.52 8.34 0.84
N TYR A 79 15.52 8.26 1.70
CA TYR A 79 15.45 7.54 2.97
C TYR A 79 16.05 8.34 4.12
N GLU A 80 15.67 8.01 5.33
CA GLU A 80 16.16 8.63 6.56
C GLU A 80 16.96 7.61 7.39
N ARG A 81 18.13 8.04 7.86
CA ARG A 81 19.01 7.29 8.75
C ARG A 81 19.52 8.22 9.84
N ASP A 82 19.35 7.83 11.10
CA ASP A 82 19.80 8.62 12.26
C ASP A 82 19.31 10.08 12.27
N GLY A 83 18.11 10.34 11.71
CA GLY A 83 17.51 11.67 11.60
C GLY A 83 18.02 12.52 10.42
N GLU A 84 18.92 11.99 9.59
CA GLU A 84 19.40 12.64 8.37
C GLU A 84 18.79 12.02 7.12
N ARG A 85 18.49 12.85 6.10
CA ARG A 85 17.93 12.39 4.82
C ARG A 85 19.02 12.19 3.79
N TYR A 86 18.88 11.08 3.10
CA TYR A 86 19.76 10.67 2.00
C TYR A 86 18.93 10.43 0.74
N GLU A 87 19.56 10.69 -0.40
CA GLU A 87 18.97 10.47 -1.70
C GLU A 87 19.91 9.59 -2.55
N THR A 88 19.34 8.62 -3.26
CA THR A 88 20.07 7.76 -4.17
C THR A 88 19.17 7.26 -5.29
N THR A 89 19.75 6.92 -6.43
CA THR A 89 19.00 6.31 -7.53
C THR A 89 19.34 4.83 -7.62
N ILE A 90 18.33 3.99 -7.63
CA ILE A 90 18.44 2.53 -7.70
C ILE A 90 17.77 2.04 -8.98
N VAL A 91 18.44 1.16 -9.71
CA VAL A 91 17.85 0.43 -10.84
C VAL A 91 17.47 -0.96 -10.39
N PRO A 92 16.18 -1.29 -10.24
CA PRO A 92 15.75 -2.62 -9.80
C PRO A 92 16.27 -3.71 -10.74
N LYS A 93 16.71 -4.83 -10.18
CA LYS A 93 17.24 -5.98 -10.94
C LYS A 93 16.19 -7.08 -11.00
N ILE A 94 16.09 -7.73 -12.14
CA ILE A 94 15.20 -8.89 -12.30
C ILE A 94 15.76 -10.10 -11.53
N SER A 95 14.95 -10.74 -10.71
CA SER A 95 15.29 -11.97 -10.01
C SER A 95 15.14 -13.20 -10.91
N GLU A 96 15.60 -14.36 -10.45
CA GLU A 96 15.42 -15.65 -11.16
C GLU A 96 13.95 -15.99 -11.37
N ASP A 97 13.08 -15.57 -10.46
CA ASP A 97 11.62 -15.76 -10.53
C ASP A 97 10.90 -14.74 -11.42
N GLY A 98 11.62 -13.82 -12.05
CA GLY A 98 11.08 -12.82 -12.97
C GLY A 98 10.51 -11.55 -12.31
N TYR A 99 10.73 -11.33 -11.02
CA TYR A 99 10.31 -10.13 -10.30
C TYR A 99 11.42 -9.09 -10.26
N TYR A 100 11.04 -7.80 -10.37
CA TYR A 100 11.98 -6.71 -10.15
C TYR A 100 12.18 -6.47 -8.67
N LEU A 101 13.44 -6.45 -8.21
CA LEU A 101 13.82 -6.30 -6.82
C LEU A 101 14.93 -5.24 -6.68
N MET A 102 14.86 -4.45 -5.62
CA MET A 102 15.96 -3.59 -5.18
C MET A 102 16.93 -4.33 -4.24
N GLY A 103 16.48 -5.46 -3.67
CA GLY A 103 17.27 -6.26 -2.72
C GLY A 103 17.11 -5.80 -1.27
N ILE A 104 15.93 -5.34 -0.90
CA ILE A 104 15.55 -4.98 0.45
C ILE A 104 14.36 -5.81 0.90
N THR A 105 14.29 -6.12 2.18
CA THR A 105 13.12 -6.72 2.81
C THR A 105 12.66 -5.86 3.98
N GLY A 106 11.37 -5.93 4.30
CA GLY A 106 10.76 -5.15 5.38
C GLY A 106 9.31 -5.57 5.58
N GLY A 107 8.49 -4.69 6.15
CA GLY A 107 7.06 -4.93 6.31
C GLY A 107 6.70 -5.77 7.53
N ALA A 108 7.56 -5.86 8.51
CA ALA A 108 7.19 -6.42 9.80
C ALA A 108 6.27 -5.43 10.55
N TYR A 109 5.07 -5.91 10.93
CA TYR A 109 4.18 -5.11 11.76
C TYR A 109 4.77 -4.87 13.14
N THR A 110 4.96 -3.61 13.50
CA THR A 110 5.51 -3.19 14.78
C THR A 110 4.50 -2.34 15.54
N LYS A 111 4.42 -2.55 16.87
CA LYS A 111 3.50 -1.76 17.70
C LYS A 111 3.92 -0.29 17.67
N CYS A 112 2.92 0.59 17.64
CA CYS A 112 3.13 2.02 17.80
C CYS A 112 3.43 2.35 19.26
N GLU A 113 4.38 3.25 19.49
CA GLU A 113 4.82 3.65 20.82
C GLU A 113 3.89 4.67 21.48
N ASN A 114 3.18 5.44 20.66
CA ASN A 114 2.31 6.52 21.12
C ASN A 114 1.08 6.72 20.21
N PRO A 115 0.02 7.41 20.68
CA PRO A 115 -1.19 7.64 19.89
C PRO A 115 -0.97 8.45 18.60
N ILE A 116 0.06 9.30 18.54
CA ILE A 116 0.37 10.11 17.35
C ILE A 116 0.84 9.20 16.23
N GLU A 117 1.68 8.20 16.56
CA GLU A 117 2.09 7.18 15.59
C GLU A 117 0.91 6.37 15.07
N VAL A 118 -0.05 6.01 15.94
CA VAL A 118 -1.26 5.30 15.49
C VAL A 118 -2.00 6.12 14.44
N ILE A 119 -2.19 7.42 14.67
CA ILE A 119 -2.85 8.32 13.73
C ILE A 119 -2.02 8.47 12.44
N LYS A 120 -0.69 8.64 12.55
CA LYS A 120 0.23 8.73 11.41
C LYS A 120 0.09 7.49 10.51
N TYR A 121 0.22 6.30 11.09
CA TYR A 121 0.21 5.05 10.31
C TYR A 121 -1.20 4.62 9.87
N ALA A 122 -2.26 4.97 10.59
CA ALA A 122 -3.62 4.81 10.10
C ALA A 122 -3.87 5.70 8.86
N GLY A 123 -3.36 6.93 8.86
CA GLY A 123 -3.39 7.79 7.68
C GLY A 123 -2.57 7.24 6.52
N ALA A 124 -1.39 6.69 6.79
CA ALA A 124 -0.54 6.04 5.80
C ALA A 124 -1.19 4.79 5.18
N GLU A 125 -1.91 4.00 5.98
CA GLU A 125 -2.69 2.84 5.53
C GLU A 125 -3.78 3.24 4.53
N VAL A 126 -4.54 4.29 4.85
CA VAL A 126 -5.54 4.84 3.91
C VAL A 126 -4.87 5.41 2.66
N GLY A 127 -3.74 6.10 2.82
CA GLY A 127 -2.93 6.61 1.72
C GLY A 127 -2.48 5.51 0.76
N TYR A 128 -2.01 4.38 1.28
CA TYR A 128 -1.65 3.20 0.49
C TYR A 128 -2.83 2.73 -0.38
N TRP A 129 -4.02 2.58 0.17
CA TRP A 129 -5.19 2.16 -0.59
C TRP A 129 -5.63 3.20 -1.64
N ILE A 130 -5.48 4.50 -1.33
CA ILE A 130 -5.72 5.56 -2.31
C ILE A 130 -4.72 5.46 -3.48
N HIS A 131 -3.44 5.27 -3.20
CA HIS A 131 -2.41 5.05 -4.24
C HIS A 131 -2.77 3.85 -5.12
N MET A 132 -3.16 2.72 -4.51
CA MET A 132 -3.58 1.51 -5.22
C MET A 132 -4.73 1.77 -6.20
N VAL A 133 -5.72 2.57 -5.80
CA VAL A 133 -6.84 2.91 -6.68
C VAL A 133 -6.38 3.75 -7.87
N PHE A 134 -5.54 4.78 -7.64
CA PHE A 134 -5.02 5.61 -8.72
C PHE A 134 -4.10 4.83 -9.67
N ASP A 135 -3.24 3.96 -9.15
CA ASP A 135 -2.39 3.09 -9.96
C ASP A 135 -3.22 2.13 -10.81
N SER A 136 -4.25 1.52 -10.23
CA SER A 136 -5.19 0.65 -10.96
C SER A 136 -5.93 1.40 -12.07
N LEU A 137 -6.36 2.63 -11.82
CA LEU A 137 -6.99 3.48 -12.84
C LEU A 137 -6.01 3.85 -13.95
N LYS A 138 -4.76 4.17 -13.61
CA LYS A 138 -3.69 4.45 -14.57
C LYS A 138 -3.43 3.24 -15.47
N MET A 139 -3.34 2.04 -14.91
CA MET A 139 -3.17 0.79 -15.66
C MET A 139 -4.34 0.51 -16.59
N LEU A 140 -5.58 0.77 -16.15
CA LEU A 140 -6.77 0.62 -16.96
C LEU A 140 -6.78 1.58 -18.16
N VAL A 141 -6.43 2.86 -17.93
CA VAL A 141 -6.41 3.88 -19.00
C VAL A 141 -5.24 3.65 -19.97
N SER A 142 -4.08 3.15 -19.48
CA SER A 142 -2.93 2.82 -20.34
C SER A 142 -3.10 1.53 -21.14
N GLY A 143 -4.20 0.77 -20.91
CA GLY A 143 -4.45 -0.50 -21.59
C GLY A 143 -3.58 -1.66 -21.15
N GLN A 144 -2.88 -1.53 -20.04
CA GLN A 144 -2.08 -2.60 -19.46
C GLN A 144 -2.93 -3.71 -18.82
N VAL A 145 -4.18 -3.37 -18.47
CA VAL A 145 -5.17 -4.28 -17.87
C VAL A 145 -6.43 -4.26 -18.73
N GLY A 146 -6.96 -5.44 -19.05
CA GLY A 146 -8.18 -5.59 -19.85
C GLY A 146 -9.44 -5.22 -19.04
N ARG A 147 -10.54 -4.91 -19.77
CA ARG A 147 -11.84 -4.66 -19.13
C ARG A 147 -12.38 -5.89 -18.38
N GLU A 148 -11.99 -7.06 -18.77
CA GLU A 148 -12.33 -8.36 -18.16
C GLU A 148 -11.63 -8.58 -16.80
N ASP A 149 -10.52 -7.85 -16.54
CA ASP A 149 -9.82 -7.89 -15.27
C ASP A 149 -10.45 -6.99 -14.20
N VAL A 150 -11.32 -6.08 -14.61
CA VAL A 150 -12.09 -5.21 -13.69
C VAL A 150 -13.16 -6.04 -12.99
N GLY A 151 -12.94 -6.31 -11.71
CA GLY A 151 -13.84 -7.12 -10.90
C GLY A 151 -15.18 -6.42 -10.64
N GLY A 152 -16.29 -7.01 -11.11
CA GLY A 152 -17.63 -6.59 -10.72
C GLY A 152 -18.01 -7.00 -9.29
N PRO A 153 -19.19 -6.61 -8.78
CA PRO A 153 -19.64 -6.92 -7.42
C PRO A 153 -19.58 -8.41 -7.05
N VAL A 154 -19.87 -9.29 -8.01
CA VAL A 154 -19.81 -10.76 -7.82
C VAL A 154 -18.38 -11.22 -7.54
N ARG A 155 -17.39 -10.66 -8.26
CA ARG A 155 -15.98 -10.99 -8.03
C ARG A 155 -15.49 -10.48 -6.65
N ILE A 156 -15.95 -9.31 -6.24
CA ILE A 156 -15.66 -8.77 -4.90
C ILE A 156 -16.18 -9.71 -3.80
N VAL A 157 -17.43 -10.17 -3.92
CA VAL A 157 -18.01 -11.14 -2.98
C VAL A 157 -17.24 -12.46 -2.98
N GLY A 158 -16.82 -12.96 -4.15
CA GLY A 158 -15.97 -14.15 -4.27
C GLY A 158 -14.64 -13.97 -3.53
N MET A 159 -13.93 -12.86 -3.79
CA MET A 159 -12.68 -12.54 -3.09
C MET A 159 -12.86 -12.44 -1.57
N MET A 160 -13.97 -11.88 -1.09
CA MET A 160 -14.27 -11.83 0.35
C MET A 160 -14.45 -13.25 0.91
N GLY A 161 -15.10 -14.14 0.17
CA GLY A 161 -15.25 -15.56 0.53
C GLY A 161 -13.90 -16.27 0.64
N ASP A 162 -13.04 -16.12 -0.37
CA ASP A 162 -11.71 -16.71 -0.40
C ASP A 162 -10.84 -16.22 0.76
N VAL A 163 -10.83 -14.91 1.02
CA VAL A 163 -10.11 -14.29 2.15
C VAL A 163 -10.64 -14.82 3.48
N TYR A 164 -11.96 -14.97 3.62
CA TYR A 164 -12.57 -15.54 4.82
C TYR A 164 -12.13 -17.00 5.04
N GLU A 165 -12.23 -17.84 4.01
CA GLU A 165 -11.87 -19.26 4.09
C GLU A 165 -10.39 -19.47 4.44
N GLU A 166 -9.48 -18.73 3.79
CA GLU A 166 -8.06 -18.79 4.11
C GLU A 166 -7.76 -18.28 5.52
N SER A 167 -8.39 -17.18 5.92
CA SER A 167 -8.21 -16.63 7.26
C SER A 167 -8.76 -17.53 8.36
N ALA A 168 -9.87 -18.23 8.09
CA ALA A 168 -10.48 -19.14 9.04
C ALA A 168 -9.59 -20.34 9.40
N LYS A 169 -8.69 -20.75 8.47
CA LYS A 169 -7.68 -21.79 8.73
C LYS A 169 -6.64 -21.34 9.76
N ILE A 170 -6.37 -20.04 9.83
CA ILE A 170 -5.40 -19.45 10.76
C ILE A 170 -6.05 -19.19 12.13
N GLY A 171 -7.31 -18.71 12.13
CA GLY A 171 -8.10 -18.46 13.34
C GLY A 171 -8.95 -17.21 13.26
N ILE A 172 -9.84 -17.06 14.25
CA ILE A 172 -10.84 -15.98 14.27
C ILE A 172 -10.24 -14.59 14.27
N PHE A 173 -9.07 -14.40 14.88
CA PHE A 173 -8.38 -13.11 14.87
C PHE A 173 -7.88 -12.75 13.47
N ALA A 174 -7.36 -13.71 12.71
CA ALA A 174 -6.97 -13.50 11.32
C ALA A 174 -8.16 -13.13 10.45
N VAL A 175 -9.31 -13.79 10.64
CA VAL A 175 -10.58 -13.45 9.98
C VAL A 175 -10.94 -11.99 10.27
N PHE A 176 -10.92 -11.58 11.55
CA PHE A 176 -11.24 -10.21 11.93
C PHE A 176 -10.34 -9.19 11.25
N ILE A 177 -9.02 -9.38 11.29
CA ILE A 177 -8.05 -8.44 10.69
C ILE A 177 -8.20 -8.37 9.17
N ASN A 178 -8.33 -9.51 8.49
CA ASN A 178 -8.45 -9.54 7.04
C ASN A 178 -9.79 -8.97 6.55
N MET A 179 -10.89 -9.23 7.26
CA MET A 179 -12.17 -8.59 6.94
C MET A 179 -12.12 -7.08 7.19
N LEU A 180 -11.47 -6.63 8.27
CA LEU A 180 -11.26 -5.21 8.54
C LEU A 180 -10.45 -4.55 7.43
N ASN A 181 -9.39 -5.21 6.96
CA ASN A 181 -8.58 -4.73 5.82
C ASN A 181 -9.42 -4.60 4.53
N MET A 182 -10.31 -5.56 4.26
CA MET A 182 -11.26 -5.47 3.14
C MET A 182 -12.21 -4.28 3.29
N VAL A 183 -12.69 -3.98 4.50
CA VAL A 183 -13.54 -2.80 4.76
C VAL A 183 -12.76 -1.51 4.48
N ILE A 184 -11.51 -1.41 4.93
CA ILE A 184 -10.64 -0.25 4.66
C ILE A 184 -10.46 -0.07 3.16
N PHE A 185 -10.08 -1.14 2.44
CA PHE A 185 -9.90 -1.15 0.99
C PHE A 185 -11.16 -0.69 0.26
N LEU A 186 -12.31 -1.32 0.53
CA LEU A 186 -13.56 -0.99 -0.17
C LEU A 186 -14.01 0.44 0.15
N SER A 187 -13.84 0.89 1.39
CA SER A 187 -14.21 2.26 1.78
C SER A 187 -13.31 3.29 1.11
N ALA A 188 -11.98 3.08 1.07
CA ALA A 188 -11.06 3.95 0.36
C ALA A 188 -11.36 3.99 -1.15
N ASN A 189 -11.62 2.83 -1.76
CA ASN A 189 -11.98 2.71 -3.18
C ASN A 189 -13.26 3.49 -3.49
N LEU A 190 -14.34 3.26 -2.74
CA LEU A 190 -15.59 4.00 -2.89
C LEU A 190 -15.40 5.50 -2.66
N GLY A 191 -14.55 5.89 -1.69
CA GLY A 191 -14.21 7.28 -1.45
C GLY A 191 -13.59 7.96 -2.68
N VAL A 192 -12.57 7.33 -3.26
CA VAL A 192 -11.88 7.83 -4.46
C VAL A 192 -12.81 7.82 -5.67
N MET A 193 -13.48 6.70 -5.94
CA MET A 193 -14.37 6.57 -7.09
C MET A 193 -15.49 7.61 -7.07
N ASN A 194 -16.05 7.91 -5.89
CA ASN A 194 -17.10 8.92 -5.74
C ASN A 194 -16.59 10.37 -5.90
N LEU A 195 -15.28 10.63 -5.85
CA LEU A 195 -14.68 11.92 -6.15
C LEU A 195 -14.40 12.11 -7.64
N LEU A 196 -14.35 11.03 -8.43
CA LEU A 196 -14.12 11.14 -9.87
C LEU A 196 -15.32 11.78 -10.57
N PRO A 197 -15.10 12.66 -11.57
CA PRO A 197 -16.18 13.32 -12.32
C PRO A 197 -16.86 12.37 -13.32
N ILE A 198 -17.39 11.25 -12.81
CA ILE A 198 -18.08 10.26 -13.62
C ILE A 198 -19.60 10.51 -13.48
N PRO A 199 -20.37 10.65 -14.59
CA PRO A 199 -21.78 11.07 -14.54
C PRO A 199 -22.71 10.17 -13.71
N ALA A 200 -22.32 8.94 -13.40
CA ALA A 200 -23.11 7.99 -12.60
C ALA A 200 -22.79 8.02 -11.09
N LEU A 201 -21.79 8.80 -10.67
CA LEU A 201 -21.28 8.86 -9.29
C LEU A 201 -21.51 10.24 -8.69
N ASP A 202 -21.40 10.35 -7.36
CA ASP A 202 -21.63 11.62 -6.64
C ASP A 202 -20.71 12.77 -7.10
N GLY A 203 -19.49 12.45 -7.58
CA GLY A 203 -18.55 13.41 -8.14
C GLY A 203 -19.02 14.08 -9.45
N GLY A 204 -19.92 13.43 -10.20
CA GLY A 204 -20.53 14.00 -11.40
C GLY A 204 -21.66 15.01 -11.13
N ARG A 205 -22.04 15.21 -9.85
CA ARG A 205 -23.08 16.15 -9.39
C ARG A 205 -22.50 17.38 -8.65
N LEU A 206 -21.18 17.46 -8.53
CA LEU A 206 -20.44 18.60 -8.01
C LEU A 206 -20.00 19.52 -9.16
#